data_86e293dfe1a2adafc46469c2e5861eb1
#
_entry.id   86e293dfe1a2adafc46469c2e5861eb1
#
_cell.length_a   1.000
_cell.length_b   1.000
_cell.length_c   1.000
_cell.angle_alpha   90.00
_cell.angle_beta   90.00
_cell.angle_gamma   90.00
#
_symmetry.space_group_name_H-M   'P 1'
#
loop_
_entity.id
_entity.type
_entity.pdbx_description
1 polymer ?
#
loop_
_entity_poly.entity_id
_entity_poly.type
_entity_poly.pdbx_seq_one_letter_code
_entity_poly.pdbx_strand_id
1 'polypeptide(L)'
;MYPRTAATLDAGTAYMRLSQRCLIWCVTLLGAAAARGPAEAQLRGHGGPIRALAVSADGTTALSGSFDASAIRWSLRDNLAEQVLRLHESAVNAVAILNDSRTVTAGADAIIGIWTPGKPVPDRILRGHEGPIVTLAVSPDGATLASASWDRTVRLWPLAGGPPVTLEGHQQSANGVAFAPDGTAVVSAGYDATVRIWPLARAGSPIAVELPAPLNAATTAPDGEIAAAAADGHVYFLSPSGQRLGVTEALPAPIVALASSHDGTRIAAAGVNGAVALIDRQSRSVVRTSAGSGVPVWAVVFLPDGRTLLTGGGDRIIRRWDAESGELLDPPERGVDDPLAVFAGEPGAQVFRACVACHSLAPDQGSRAGPSLHGIFGRRIASLPGYNYSEALEHLDIVWTPETLAKLFEIGPARYTPGTKMPEQRISSREDRDALVEFLRRATR
;
A
#
# COMPACT_ATOMS: atom_id res chain seq x y z
N MET A 1 -48.98 -63.97 -39.65
CA MET A 1 -48.78 -65.39 -39.38
C MET A 1 -48.10 -65.51 -38.02
N TYR A 2 -48.85 -65.91 -37.03
CA TYR A 2 -48.46 -66.38 -35.72
C TYR A 2 -47.92 -67.83 -35.83
N PRO A 3 -47.23 -68.45 -34.82
CA PRO A 3 -47.46 -68.39 -33.38
C PRO A 3 -46.16 -68.32 -32.52
N ARG A 4 -46.20 -67.80 -31.25
CA ARG A 4 -46.43 -68.44 -29.95
C ARG A 4 -45.59 -69.69 -29.61
N THR A 5 -44.85 -69.60 -28.48
CA THR A 5 -45.03 -70.29 -27.18
C THR A 5 -43.84 -69.87 -26.29
N ALA A 6 -43.89 -69.38 -25.11
CA ALA A 6 -44.35 -69.69 -23.79
C ALA A 6 -43.77 -70.98 -23.19
N ALA A 7 -43.04 -70.88 -22.06
CA ALA A 7 -43.09 -71.70 -20.85
C ALA A 7 -41.81 -71.34 -20.00
N THR A 8 -41.90 -70.76 -18.84
CA THR A 8 -42.23 -71.20 -17.48
C THR A 8 -41.08 -71.88 -16.70
N LEU A 9 -40.71 -71.14 -15.62
CA LEU A 9 -40.39 -71.63 -14.25
C LEU A 9 -39.35 -72.76 -14.08
N ASP A 10 -38.33 -72.59 -13.27
CA ASP A 10 -38.39 -73.09 -11.91
C ASP A 10 -37.29 -72.53 -10.99
N ALA A 11 -37.59 -72.53 -9.68
CA ALA A 11 -36.79 -72.04 -8.60
C ALA A 11 -35.88 -73.17 -8.07
N GLY A 12 -34.75 -72.82 -7.59
CA GLY A 12 -33.84 -73.74 -6.92
C GLY A 12 -32.89 -73.06 -5.96
N THR A 13 -33.31 -72.96 -4.74
CA THR A 13 -32.51 -72.65 -3.56
C THR A 13 -31.34 -73.60 -3.34
N ALA A 14 -30.16 -73.09 -3.12
CA ALA A 14 -29.15 -73.85 -2.33
C ALA A 14 -28.22 -72.87 -1.58
N TYR A 15 -28.22 -73.09 -0.33
CA TYR A 15 -27.41 -72.51 0.76
C TYR A 15 -25.93 -72.91 0.71
N MET A 16 -25.15 -72.06 1.33
CA MET A 16 -23.87 -72.31 2.05
C MET A 16 -22.55 -72.25 1.28
N ARG A 17 -21.68 -71.31 1.55
CA ARG A 17 -20.68 -71.31 2.65
C ARG A 17 -19.79 -70.11 2.64
N LEU A 18 -19.48 -69.60 3.84
CA LEU A 18 -18.45 -68.56 4.17
C LEU A 18 -17.08 -68.84 3.55
N SER A 19 -16.44 -67.79 3.09
CA SER A 19 -15.01 -67.58 3.38
C SER A 19 -14.72 -66.09 3.53
N GLN A 20 -14.22 -65.77 4.70
CA GLN A 20 -13.70 -64.48 5.14
C GLN A 20 -12.51 -64.03 4.28
N ARG A 21 -12.32 -62.72 4.28
CA ARG A 21 -11.11 -61.92 4.07
C ARG A 21 -11.08 -61.12 2.77
N CYS A 22 -11.46 -59.84 2.93
CA CYS A 22 -10.63 -58.68 2.61
C CYS A 22 -11.40 -57.41 3.01
N LEU A 23 -11.23 -57.00 4.28
CA LEU A 23 -11.52 -55.64 4.71
C LEU A 23 -10.44 -54.73 4.06
N ILE A 24 -10.80 -54.09 2.98
CA ILE A 24 -10.04 -52.94 2.46
C ILE A 24 -10.50 -51.73 3.27
N TRP A 25 -9.66 -51.28 4.14
CA TRP A 25 -9.80 -50.01 4.83
C TRP A 25 -9.71 -48.86 3.77
N CYS A 26 -10.85 -48.33 3.37
CA CYS A 26 -10.88 -46.97 2.82
C CYS A 26 -10.69 -46.01 3.98
N VAL A 27 -9.45 -45.66 4.26
CA VAL A 27 -9.11 -44.46 5.04
C VAL A 27 -9.45 -43.28 4.14
N THR A 28 -10.65 -42.75 4.27
CA THR A 28 -10.96 -41.38 3.81
C THR A 28 -10.14 -40.43 4.64
N LEU A 29 -9.03 -40.00 4.09
CA LEU A 29 -8.34 -38.77 4.50
C LEU A 29 -9.31 -37.60 4.26
N LEU A 30 -10.16 -37.33 5.25
CA LEU A 30 -10.72 -36.01 5.41
C LEU A 30 -9.54 -35.09 5.76
N GLY A 31 -8.94 -34.51 4.72
CA GLY A 31 -8.09 -33.35 4.89
C GLY A 31 -8.93 -32.30 5.61
N ALA A 32 -8.63 -32.04 6.87
CA ALA A 32 -9.09 -30.86 7.55
C ALA A 32 -8.54 -29.67 6.76
N ALA A 33 -9.34 -29.16 5.82
CA ALA A 33 -9.18 -27.80 5.35
C ALA A 33 -9.36 -26.95 6.61
N ALA A 34 -8.24 -26.50 7.18
CA ALA A 34 -8.28 -25.45 8.17
C ALA A 34 -9.13 -24.34 7.56
N ALA A 35 -10.31 -24.14 8.11
CA ALA A 35 -11.13 -23.00 7.78
C ALA A 35 -10.27 -21.79 8.12
N ARG A 36 -9.62 -21.19 7.09
CA ARG A 36 -9.06 -19.84 7.21
C ARG A 36 -10.24 -18.98 7.61
N GLY A 37 -10.15 -18.35 8.77
CA GLY A 37 -11.09 -17.32 9.16
C GLY A 37 -11.20 -16.31 8.00
N PRO A 38 -12.30 -15.57 7.90
CA PRO A 38 -12.47 -14.57 6.86
C PRO A 38 -11.23 -13.68 6.88
N ALA A 39 -10.47 -13.69 5.78
CA ALA A 39 -9.34 -12.79 5.62
C ALA A 39 -9.90 -11.37 5.78
N GLU A 40 -9.27 -10.55 6.63
CA GLU A 40 -9.63 -9.14 6.74
C GLU A 40 -9.62 -8.55 5.32
N ALA A 41 -10.79 -8.15 4.83
CA ALA A 41 -10.98 -7.75 3.44
C ALA A 41 -10.24 -6.45 3.11
N GLN A 42 -9.89 -5.63 4.11
CA GLN A 42 -9.21 -4.35 3.99
C GLN A 42 -7.78 -4.44 4.53
N LEU A 43 -6.80 -3.92 3.78
CA LEU A 43 -5.43 -3.91 4.24
C LEU A 43 -5.23 -2.79 5.27
N ARG A 44 -4.99 -3.18 6.52
CA ARG A 44 -4.78 -2.29 7.66
C ARG A 44 -3.45 -2.59 8.33
N GLY A 45 -2.72 -1.56 8.76
CA GLY A 45 -1.42 -1.77 9.43
C GLY A 45 -0.60 -0.51 9.62
N HIS A 46 -0.88 0.55 8.85
CA HIS A 46 -0.23 1.83 9.05
C HIS A 46 -0.78 2.60 10.24
N GLY A 47 0.13 3.26 10.98
CA GLY A 47 -0.21 4.18 12.07
C GLY A 47 -0.55 5.59 11.62
N GLY A 48 -0.13 5.96 10.41
CA GLY A 48 -0.39 7.25 9.79
C GLY A 48 -1.14 7.13 8.46
N PRO A 49 -1.59 8.25 7.88
CA PRO A 49 -2.18 8.30 6.54
C PRO A 49 -1.31 7.60 5.50
N ILE A 50 -1.94 6.91 4.54
CA ILE A 50 -1.26 6.28 3.41
C ILE A 50 -1.00 7.35 2.36
N ARG A 51 0.25 7.52 1.97
CA ARG A 51 0.69 8.55 1.03
C ARG A 51 0.99 8.02 -0.37
N ALA A 52 1.37 6.75 -0.48
CA ALA A 52 1.77 6.14 -1.75
C ALA A 52 1.34 4.68 -1.83
N LEU A 53 1.04 4.23 -3.04
CA LEU A 53 0.73 2.85 -3.39
C LEU A 53 1.44 2.45 -4.68
N ALA A 54 1.92 1.21 -4.72
CA ALA A 54 2.39 0.55 -5.94
C ALA A 54 1.93 -0.91 -5.92
N VAL A 55 1.81 -1.52 -7.11
CA VAL A 55 1.40 -2.91 -7.29
C VAL A 55 2.41 -3.61 -8.18
N SER A 56 2.69 -4.88 -7.91
CA SER A 56 3.53 -5.73 -8.75
C SER A 56 2.86 -6.03 -10.09
N ALA A 57 3.67 -6.29 -11.12
CA ALA A 57 3.18 -6.57 -12.47
C ALA A 57 2.27 -7.81 -12.55
N ASP A 58 2.40 -8.76 -11.62
CA ASP A 58 1.54 -9.93 -11.50
C ASP A 58 0.28 -9.70 -10.67
N GLY A 59 0.11 -8.50 -10.08
CA GLY A 59 -1.05 -8.16 -9.26
C GLY A 59 -1.12 -8.86 -7.91
N THR A 60 -0.07 -9.57 -7.47
CA THR A 60 -0.11 -10.35 -6.22
C THR A 60 0.37 -9.59 -5.00
N THR A 61 1.17 -8.55 -5.22
CA THR A 61 1.81 -7.75 -4.16
C THR A 61 1.42 -6.29 -4.28
N ALA A 62 1.09 -5.66 -3.16
CA ALA A 62 1.05 -4.20 -3.04
C ALA A 62 2.17 -3.70 -2.13
N LEU A 63 2.58 -2.47 -2.35
CA LEU A 63 3.50 -1.72 -1.48
C LEU A 63 2.85 -0.39 -1.14
N SER A 64 2.81 -0.06 0.13
CA SER A 64 2.30 1.22 0.61
C SER A 64 3.35 2.00 1.36
N GLY A 65 3.33 3.32 1.22
CA GLY A 65 4.13 4.27 1.99
C GLY A 65 3.22 5.17 2.82
N SER A 66 3.67 5.59 4.00
CA SER A 66 2.83 6.32 4.95
C SER A 66 3.57 7.46 5.65
N PHE A 67 2.77 8.38 6.19
CA PHE A 67 3.24 9.44 7.10
C PHE A 67 3.81 8.90 8.42
N ASP A 68 3.61 7.62 8.75
CA ASP A 68 4.23 6.96 9.90
C ASP A 68 5.72 6.59 9.69
N ALA A 69 6.32 7.11 8.63
CA ALA A 69 7.71 6.86 8.21
C ALA A 69 8.01 5.39 7.87
N SER A 70 6.99 4.58 7.62
CA SER A 70 7.15 3.19 7.20
C SER A 70 6.57 2.93 5.81
N ALA A 71 7.05 1.86 5.16
CA ALA A 71 6.35 1.23 4.06
C ALA A 71 5.99 -0.20 4.43
N ILE A 72 4.90 -0.72 3.87
CA ILE A 72 4.44 -2.08 4.12
C ILE A 72 4.25 -2.79 2.79
N ARG A 73 4.86 -3.97 2.67
CA ARG A 73 4.63 -4.92 1.59
C ARG A 73 3.49 -5.85 1.99
N TRP A 74 2.52 -6.02 1.09
CA TRP A 74 1.29 -6.77 1.32
C TRP A 74 1.15 -7.92 0.33
N SER A 75 0.71 -9.09 0.80
CA SER A 75 0.10 -10.10 -0.05
C SER A 75 -1.34 -9.70 -0.36
N LEU A 76 -1.64 -9.42 -1.63
CA LEU A 76 -3.01 -9.14 -2.07
C LEU A 76 -3.88 -10.40 -2.12
N ARG A 77 -3.24 -11.56 -2.23
CA ARG A 77 -3.91 -12.85 -2.20
C ARG A 77 -4.42 -13.21 -0.81
N ASP A 78 -3.59 -12.99 0.21
CA ASP A 78 -3.87 -13.41 1.57
C ASP A 78 -4.38 -12.26 2.45
N ASN A 79 -4.38 -11.02 1.92
CA ASN A 79 -4.71 -9.77 2.62
C ASN A 79 -3.87 -9.54 3.89
N LEU A 80 -2.59 -9.88 3.83
CA LEU A 80 -1.68 -9.82 4.96
C LEU A 80 -0.48 -8.91 4.68
N ALA A 81 0.00 -8.25 5.74
CA ALA A 81 1.29 -7.58 5.73
C ALA A 81 2.41 -8.63 5.74
N GLU A 82 3.22 -8.68 4.68
CA GLU A 82 4.36 -9.59 4.58
C GLU A 82 5.61 -9.01 5.22
N GLN A 83 5.80 -7.69 5.08
CA GLN A 83 7.01 -7.03 5.56
C GLN A 83 6.77 -5.56 5.84
N VAL A 84 7.30 -5.06 6.95
CA VAL A 84 7.35 -3.63 7.29
C VAL A 84 8.75 -3.11 7.04
N LEU A 85 8.89 -2.11 6.17
CA LEU A 85 10.15 -1.51 5.76
C LEU A 85 10.37 -0.21 6.53
N ARG A 86 11.51 -0.10 7.24
CA ARG A 86 11.84 1.04 8.10
C ARG A 86 13.24 1.53 7.78
N LEU A 87 13.32 2.64 7.11
CA LEU A 87 14.55 3.36 6.80
C LEU A 87 14.37 4.85 7.11
N HIS A 88 13.19 5.37 6.72
CA HIS A 88 12.94 6.79 6.68
C HIS A 88 12.71 7.37 8.09
N GLU A 89 13.17 8.60 8.29
CA GLU A 89 12.93 9.38 9.52
C GLU A 89 11.70 10.28 9.40
N SER A 90 11.18 10.42 8.18
CA SER A 90 10.01 11.21 7.83
C SER A 90 9.06 10.40 6.96
N ALA A 91 7.94 11.01 6.56
CA ALA A 91 6.93 10.36 5.73
C ALA A 91 7.52 9.64 4.51
N VAL A 92 7.08 8.42 4.25
CA VAL A 92 7.35 7.71 2.99
C VAL A 92 6.33 8.20 1.97
N ASN A 93 6.77 9.11 1.09
CA ASN A 93 5.89 9.79 0.14
C ASN A 93 5.71 9.04 -1.17
N ALA A 94 6.67 8.18 -1.55
CA ALA A 94 6.62 7.45 -2.81
C ALA A 94 7.17 6.04 -2.63
N VAL A 95 6.56 5.11 -3.37
CA VAL A 95 6.96 3.70 -3.41
C VAL A 95 6.90 3.18 -4.84
N ALA A 96 7.74 2.18 -5.14
CA ALA A 96 7.70 1.46 -6.41
C ALA A 96 8.06 -0.01 -6.21
N ILE A 97 7.61 -0.87 -7.10
CA ILE A 97 8.01 -2.28 -7.18
C ILE A 97 8.74 -2.47 -8.50
N LEU A 98 9.96 -3.01 -8.44
CA LEU A 98 10.79 -3.28 -9.62
C LEU A 98 10.36 -4.59 -10.29
N ASN A 99 10.75 -4.76 -11.56
CA ASN A 99 10.42 -5.95 -12.35
C ASN A 99 10.98 -7.26 -11.74
N ASP A 100 12.02 -7.16 -10.90
CA ASP A 100 12.63 -8.28 -10.17
C ASP A 100 12.06 -8.47 -8.76
N SER A 101 10.91 -7.87 -8.48
CA SER A 101 10.19 -7.90 -7.19
C SER A 101 10.86 -7.16 -6.04
N ARG A 102 12.03 -6.53 -6.24
CA ARG A 102 12.57 -5.59 -5.26
C ARG A 102 11.62 -4.42 -5.08
N THR A 103 11.62 -3.85 -3.90
CA THR A 103 10.78 -2.69 -3.58
C THR A 103 11.64 -1.45 -3.38
N VAL A 104 11.05 -0.29 -3.68
CA VAL A 104 11.71 1.01 -3.55
C VAL A 104 10.82 1.90 -2.69
N THR A 105 11.45 2.58 -1.74
CA THR A 105 10.79 3.57 -0.87
C THR A 105 11.51 4.90 -0.98
N ALA A 106 10.78 6.01 -0.98
CA ALA A 106 11.36 7.35 -0.98
C ALA A 106 10.57 8.27 -0.04
N GLY A 107 11.28 9.13 0.67
CA GLY A 107 10.70 9.87 1.78
C GLY A 107 10.91 11.37 1.74
N ALA A 108 10.26 12.04 2.70
CA ALA A 108 10.45 13.45 2.97
C ALA A 108 11.85 13.78 3.49
N ASP A 109 12.63 12.78 3.89
CA ASP A 109 14.04 12.85 4.27
C ASP A 109 15.02 12.87 3.09
N ALA A 110 14.50 12.97 1.86
CA ALA A 110 15.26 13.08 0.61
C ALA A 110 16.11 11.85 0.25
N ILE A 111 15.83 10.69 0.82
CA ILE A 111 16.53 9.44 0.51
C ILE A 111 15.63 8.42 -0.18
N ILE A 112 16.27 7.48 -0.91
CA ILE A 112 15.61 6.36 -1.54
C ILE A 112 16.23 5.08 -1.01
N GLY A 113 15.41 4.15 -0.52
CA GLY A 113 15.81 2.80 -0.15
C GLY A 113 15.41 1.77 -1.20
N ILE A 114 16.32 0.87 -1.58
CA ILE A 114 16.03 -0.28 -2.45
C ILE A 114 16.15 -1.55 -1.61
N TRP A 115 15.14 -2.41 -1.67
CA TRP A 115 14.99 -3.54 -0.77
C TRP A 115 14.78 -4.85 -1.53
N THR A 116 15.46 -5.88 -1.11
CA THR A 116 15.13 -7.26 -1.51
C THR A 116 14.05 -7.82 -0.57
N PRO A 117 12.99 -8.47 -1.08
CA PRO A 117 11.97 -9.09 -0.25
C PRO A 117 12.57 -9.99 0.85
N GLY A 118 12.03 -9.88 2.07
CA GLY A 118 12.46 -10.65 3.23
C GLY A 118 13.71 -10.13 3.95
N LYS A 119 14.45 -9.18 3.38
CA LYS A 119 15.59 -8.55 4.08
C LYS A 119 15.12 -7.42 4.99
N PRO A 120 15.62 -7.35 6.23
CA PRO A 120 15.19 -6.32 7.20
C PRO A 120 15.79 -4.94 6.92
N VAL A 121 16.86 -4.86 6.14
CA VAL A 121 17.56 -3.62 5.79
C VAL A 121 17.61 -3.43 4.27
N PRO A 122 17.68 -2.18 3.77
CA PRO A 122 17.80 -1.94 2.34
C PRO A 122 19.14 -2.44 1.80
N ASP A 123 19.13 -2.96 0.57
CA ASP A 123 20.36 -3.34 -0.13
C ASP A 123 21.16 -2.10 -0.56
N ARG A 124 20.45 -1.02 -0.87
CA ARG A 124 21.05 0.24 -1.31
C ARG A 124 20.26 1.42 -0.79
N ILE A 125 20.98 2.50 -0.46
CA ILE A 125 20.41 3.80 -0.14
C ILE A 125 20.96 4.79 -1.17
N LEU A 126 20.06 5.45 -1.91
CA LEU A 126 20.42 6.48 -2.87
C LEU A 126 20.21 7.85 -2.23
N ARG A 127 21.22 8.70 -2.36
CA ARG A 127 21.25 10.08 -1.82
C ARG A 127 21.58 11.06 -2.93
N GLY A 128 21.07 12.28 -2.82
CA GLY A 128 21.38 13.35 -3.77
C GLY A 128 20.31 14.42 -3.85
N HIS A 129 19.01 14.09 -3.67
CA HIS A 129 17.98 15.11 -3.53
C HIS A 129 18.22 15.96 -2.27
N GLU A 130 17.88 17.25 -2.35
CA GLU A 130 18.01 18.23 -1.25
C GLU A 130 16.65 18.58 -0.64
N GLY A 131 15.59 17.97 -1.11
CA GLY A 131 14.21 18.14 -0.62
C GLY A 131 13.40 16.86 -0.67
N PRO A 132 12.19 16.87 -0.09
CA PRO A 132 11.28 15.73 -0.09
C PRO A 132 11.10 15.11 -1.48
N ILE A 133 11.29 13.80 -1.57
CA ILE A 133 10.96 13.02 -2.77
C ILE A 133 9.50 12.66 -2.66
N VAL A 134 8.72 12.90 -3.72
CA VAL A 134 7.25 12.78 -3.68
C VAL A 134 6.68 11.82 -4.70
N THR A 135 7.44 11.46 -5.73
CA THR A 135 7.02 10.48 -6.74
C THR A 135 8.21 9.68 -7.24
N LEU A 136 7.97 8.42 -7.53
CA LEU A 136 8.89 7.48 -8.18
C LEU A 136 8.25 6.89 -9.42
N ALA A 137 9.05 6.63 -10.45
CA ALA A 137 8.66 5.86 -11.62
C ALA A 137 9.81 4.92 -12.04
N VAL A 138 9.46 3.73 -12.52
CA VAL A 138 10.43 2.75 -13.05
C VAL A 138 10.35 2.78 -14.57
N SER A 139 11.51 2.78 -15.23
CA SER A 139 11.55 2.71 -16.71
C SER A 139 10.95 1.39 -17.22
N PRO A 140 10.36 1.35 -18.43
CA PRO A 140 9.74 0.15 -18.98
C PRO A 140 10.69 -1.05 -19.06
N ASP A 141 11.98 -0.81 -19.31
CA ASP A 141 13.03 -1.83 -19.34
C ASP A 141 13.49 -2.27 -17.92
N GLY A 142 13.02 -1.60 -16.87
CA GLY A 142 13.40 -1.87 -15.48
C GLY A 142 14.83 -1.45 -15.14
N ALA A 143 15.54 -0.70 -15.99
CA ALA A 143 16.95 -0.36 -15.79
C ALA A 143 17.17 0.95 -15.02
N THR A 144 16.17 1.85 -15.02
CA THR A 144 16.28 3.19 -14.44
C THR A 144 15.10 3.49 -13.53
N LEU A 145 15.39 4.11 -12.39
CA LEU A 145 14.39 4.70 -11.51
C LEU A 145 14.41 6.21 -11.72
N ALA A 146 13.25 6.84 -11.88
CA ALA A 146 13.07 8.27 -11.85
C ALA A 146 12.46 8.72 -10.53
N SER A 147 12.89 9.86 -10.01
CA SER A 147 12.33 10.48 -8.81
C SER A 147 12.06 11.96 -9.04
N ALA A 148 10.92 12.48 -8.56
CA ALA A 148 10.60 13.89 -8.53
C ALA A 148 10.64 14.41 -7.10
N SER A 149 11.17 15.63 -6.92
CA SER A 149 11.40 16.21 -5.60
C SER A 149 10.99 17.68 -5.51
N TRP A 150 10.71 18.11 -4.30
CA TRP A 150 10.47 19.50 -3.96
C TRP A 150 11.74 20.37 -4.07
N ASP A 151 12.92 19.77 -4.28
CA ASP A 151 14.13 20.48 -4.67
C ASP A 151 14.09 21.01 -6.12
N ARG A 152 12.96 20.84 -6.83
CA ARG A 152 12.69 21.29 -8.20
C ARG A 152 13.38 20.45 -9.27
N THR A 153 13.98 19.33 -8.90
CA THR A 153 14.68 18.44 -9.83
C THR A 153 13.94 17.12 -10.01
N VAL A 154 14.15 16.51 -11.17
CA VAL A 154 13.90 15.10 -11.41
C VAL A 154 15.25 14.42 -11.53
N ARG A 155 15.42 13.25 -10.89
CA ARG A 155 16.67 12.48 -10.98
C ARG A 155 16.42 11.10 -11.56
N LEU A 156 17.37 10.67 -12.40
CA LEU A 156 17.36 9.36 -13.02
C LEU A 156 18.49 8.53 -12.40
N TRP A 157 18.15 7.42 -11.79
CA TRP A 157 19.06 6.56 -11.06
C TRP A 157 19.24 5.24 -11.80
N PRO A 158 20.44 4.95 -12.37
CA PRO A 158 20.71 3.65 -12.95
C PRO A 158 20.64 2.54 -11.86
N LEU A 159 19.75 1.57 -12.04
CA LEU A 159 19.56 0.50 -11.06
C LEU A 159 20.73 -0.49 -11.01
N ALA A 160 21.50 -0.58 -12.08
CA ALA A 160 22.76 -1.31 -12.10
C ALA A 160 23.90 -0.63 -11.32
N GLY A 161 23.73 0.64 -10.97
CA GLY A 161 24.74 1.47 -10.29
C GLY A 161 25.27 2.59 -11.18
N GLY A 162 26.04 3.51 -10.59
CA GLY A 162 26.55 4.71 -11.24
C GLY A 162 25.90 6.00 -10.73
N PRO A 163 26.40 7.15 -11.17
CA PRO A 163 25.88 8.46 -10.75
C PRO A 163 24.49 8.71 -11.35
N PRO A 164 23.61 9.40 -10.63
CA PRO A 164 22.33 9.82 -11.18
C PRO A 164 22.51 10.93 -12.22
N VAL A 165 21.57 11.00 -13.15
CA VAL A 165 21.40 12.16 -14.04
C VAL A 165 20.36 13.09 -13.42
N THR A 166 20.69 14.38 -13.28
CA THR A 166 19.76 15.38 -12.77
C THR A 166 19.13 16.14 -13.94
N LEU A 167 17.80 16.21 -13.95
CA LEU A 167 17.02 17.00 -14.91
C LEU A 167 16.55 18.27 -14.21
N GLU A 168 17.08 19.39 -14.65
CA GLU A 168 16.82 20.71 -14.07
C GLU A 168 15.94 21.54 -15.01
N GLY A 169 15.04 22.34 -14.44
CA GLY A 169 14.20 23.26 -15.22
C GLY A 169 12.92 23.68 -14.55
N HIS A 170 12.30 22.84 -13.68
CA HIS A 170 11.16 23.27 -12.89
C HIS A 170 11.54 24.48 -11.99
N GLN A 171 10.64 25.47 -11.93
CA GLN A 171 10.85 26.67 -11.14
C GLN A 171 10.30 26.53 -9.71
N GLN A 172 9.43 25.53 -9.51
CA GLN A 172 8.88 25.13 -8.21
C GLN A 172 8.95 23.61 -8.07
N SER A 173 8.39 23.07 -7.00
CA SER A 173 8.40 21.64 -6.68
C SER A 173 8.02 20.78 -7.89
N ALA A 174 8.83 19.78 -8.23
CA ALA A 174 8.46 18.70 -9.14
C ALA A 174 7.64 17.67 -8.34
N ASN A 175 6.36 17.49 -8.68
CA ASN A 175 5.42 16.68 -7.92
C ASN A 175 5.09 15.35 -8.58
N GLY A 176 5.18 15.26 -9.90
CA GLY A 176 4.86 14.05 -10.67
C GLY A 176 6.00 13.64 -11.58
N VAL A 177 6.22 12.36 -11.76
CA VAL A 177 7.13 11.81 -12.77
C VAL A 177 6.58 10.50 -13.33
N ALA A 178 6.72 10.33 -14.65
CA ALA A 178 6.38 9.08 -15.36
C ALA A 178 7.38 8.88 -16.51
N PHE A 179 7.59 7.63 -16.93
CA PHE A 179 8.29 7.33 -18.20
C PHE A 179 7.31 7.28 -19.36
N ALA A 180 7.73 7.68 -20.53
CA ALA A 180 7.04 7.31 -21.76
C ALA A 180 7.06 5.78 -21.91
N PRO A 181 5.99 5.16 -22.44
CA PRO A 181 5.87 3.69 -22.51
C PRO A 181 6.96 3.03 -23.36
N ASP A 182 7.50 3.75 -24.34
CA ASP A 182 8.61 3.31 -25.20
C ASP A 182 10.00 3.53 -24.58
N GLY A 183 10.06 4.12 -23.37
CA GLY A 183 11.30 4.44 -22.67
C GLY A 183 12.11 5.59 -23.28
N THR A 184 11.58 6.31 -24.26
CA THR A 184 12.34 7.37 -24.97
C THR A 184 12.39 8.68 -24.23
N ALA A 185 11.47 8.91 -23.29
CA ALA A 185 11.37 10.15 -22.53
C ALA A 185 10.91 9.94 -21.09
N VAL A 186 11.18 10.93 -20.25
CA VAL A 186 10.56 11.11 -18.95
C VAL A 186 9.62 12.30 -19.02
N VAL A 187 8.47 12.19 -18.35
CA VAL A 187 7.51 13.28 -18.18
C VAL A 187 7.50 13.69 -16.73
N SER A 188 7.52 14.99 -16.45
CA SER A 188 7.34 15.51 -15.10
C SER A 188 6.28 16.59 -15.04
N ALA A 189 5.63 16.72 -13.88
CA ALA A 189 4.64 17.75 -13.58
C ALA A 189 5.07 18.54 -12.36
N GLY A 190 5.00 19.86 -12.45
CA GLY A 190 5.49 20.76 -11.40
C GLY A 190 4.44 21.70 -10.85
N TYR A 191 4.67 22.16 -9.63
CA TYR A 191 3.84 23.20 -9.00
C TYR A 191 3.98 24.56 -9.69
N ASP A 192 4.99 24.71 -10.59
CA ASP A 192 5.17 25.82 -11.53
C ASP A 192 4.19 25.81 -12.71
N ALA A 193 3.14 24.98 -12.64
CA ALA A 193 2.13 24.80 -13.67
C ALA A 193 2.69 24.29 -15.03
N THR A 194 3.84 23.62 -15.03
CA THR A 194 4.41 23.06 -16.25
C THR A 194 4.40 21.53 -16.25
N VAL A 195 4.07 20.94 -17.41
CA VAL A 195 4.49 19.58 -17.77
C VAL A 195 5.78 19.70 -18.56
N ARG A 196 6.79 18.91 -18.17
CA ARG A 196 8.06 18.84 -18.91
C ARG A 196 8.25 17.44 -19.48
N ILE A 197 8.66 17.39 -20.74
CA ILE A 197 8.99 16.15 -21.45
C ILE A 197 10.50 16.19 -21.69
N TRP A 198 11.21 15.21 -21.15
CA TRP A 198 12.65 15.10 -21.15
C TRP A 198 13.07 13.93 -22.03
N PRO A 199 13.45 14.17 -23.31
CA PRO A 199 13.99 13.13 -24.18
C PRO A 199 15.26 12.51 -23.56
N LEU A 200 15.33 11.19 -23.50
CA LEU A 200 16.50 10.50 -22.94
C LEU A 200 17.63 10.30 -23.95
N ALA A 201 17.36 10.51 -25.24
CA ALA A 201 18.39 10.56 -26.27
C ALA A 201 19.25 11.83 -26.13
N ARG A 202 20.57 11.70 -26.29
CA ARG A 202 21.57 12.76 -26.07
C ARG A 202 21.34 14.06 -26.86
N ALA A 203 20.52 14.05 -27.91
CA ALA A 203 20.30 15.21 -28.79
C ALA A 203 18.92 15.88 -28.59
N GLY A 204 18.08 15.41 -27.64
CA GLY A 204 16.75 15.95 -27.44
C GLY A 204 16.76 17.17 -26.49
N SER A 205 16.14 18.27 -26.88
CA SER A 205 15.88 19.40 -25.98
C SER A 205 14.61 19.15 -25.16
N PRO A 206 14.58 19.47 -23.87
CA PRO A 206 13.37 19.37 -23.07
C PRO A 206 12.24 20.24 -23.62
N ILE A 207 11.03 19.74 -23.60
CA ILE A 207 9.81 20.47 -23.94
C ILE A 207 9.14 20.88 -22.64
N ALA A 208 8.75 22.14 -22.51
CA ALA A 208 7.95 22.64 -21.40
C ALA A 208 6.59 23.10 -21.93
N VAL A 209 5.52 22.61 -21.32
CA VAL A 209 4.14 22.97 -21.65
C VAL A 209 3.52 23.63 -20.44
N GLU A 210 3.14 24.89 -20.56
CA GLU A 210 2.45 25.63 -19.50
C GLU A 210 0.96 25.28 -19.49
N LEU A 211 0.42 25.05 -18.29
CA LEU A 211 -0.98 24.75 -18.01
C LEU A 211 -1.57 25.82 -17.07
N PRO A 212 -2.90 25.94 -17.01
CA PRO A 212 -3.54 27.04 -16.26
C PRO A 212 -3.33 26.99 -14.74
N ALA A 213 -3.00 25.83 -14.16
CA ALA A 213 -2.92 25.64 -12.72
C ALA A 213 -1.70 24.79 -12.31
N PRO A 214 -1.21 24.92 -11.06
CA PRO A 214 -0.17 24.06 -10.52
C PRO A 214 -0.52 22.57 -10.61
N LEU A 215 0.50 21.74 -10.87
CA LEU A 215 0.31 20.31 -11.10
C LEU A 215 0.81 19.50 -9.90
N ASN A 216 0.05 18.48 -9.53
CA ASN A 216 0.34 17.60 -8.39
C ASN A 216 0.75 16.18 -8.82
N ALA A 217 0.35 15.72 -9.99
CA ALA A 217 0.67 14.38 -10.48
C ALA A 217 0.69 14.33 -12.02
N ALA A 218 1.42 13.38 -12.58
CA ALA A 218 1.35 13.02 -13.99
C ALA A 218 1.46 11.52 -14.16
N THR A 219 0.83 11.01 -15.21
CA THR A 219 0.93 9.62 -15.68
C THR A 219 0.94 9.58 -17.19
N THR A 220 1.37 8.45 -17.76
CA THR A 220 1.35 8.19 -19.19
C THR A 220 0.46 6.98 -19.49
N ALA A 221 -0.27 7.04 -20.58
CA ALA A 221 -1.02 5.90 -21.10
C ALA A 221 -0.14 5.06 -22.05
N PRO A 222 -0.52 3.81 -22.38
CA PRO A 222 0.29 2.92 -23.23
C PRO A 222 0.60 3.45 -24.63
N ASP A 223 -0.19 4.39 -25.14
CA ASP A 223 0.04 5.08 -26.43
C ASP A 223 0.90 6.35 -26.30
N GLY A 224 1.39 6.64 -25.08
CA GLY A 224 2.21 7.80 -24.76
C GLY A 224 1.44 9.09 -24.47
N GLU A 225 0.11 9.10 -24.51
CA GLU A 225 -0.68 10.25 -24.05
C GLU A 225 -0.38 10.52 -22.58
N ILE A 226 -0.17 11.78 -22.25
CA ILE A 226 0.15 12.26 -20.91
C ILE A 226 -1.12 12.79 -20.26
N ALA A 227 -1.40 12.37 -19.04
CA ALA A 227 -2.41 12.96 -18.18
C ALA A 227 -1.74 13.67 -17.01
N ALA A 228 -2.08 14.94 -16.78
CA ALA A 228 -1.56 15.76 -15.70
C ALA A 228 -2.69 16.27 -14.81
N ALA A 229 -2.59 16.02 -13.51
CA ALA A 229 -3.57 16.44 -12.51
C ALA A 229 -3.20 17.76 -11.88
N ALA A 230 -4.18 18.64 -11.76
CA ALA A 230 -3.97 20.00 -11.30
C ALA A 230 -4.66 20.31 -9.96
N ALA A 231 -4.19 21.37 -9.33
CA ALA A 231 -4.71 21.88 -8.06
C ALA A 231 -6.11 22.51 -8.20
N ASP A 232 -6.56 22.76 -9.42
CA ASP A 232 -7.89 23.30 -9.74
C ASP A 232 -8.96 22.21 -9.95
N GLY A 233 -8.59 20.92 -9.79
CA GLY A 233 -9.51 19.80 -9.97
C GLY A 233 -9.61 19.28 -11.40
N HIS A 234 -8.82 19.82 -12.33
CA HIS A 234 -8.78 19.37 -13.71
C HIS A 234 -7.70 18.32 -13.99
N VAL A 235 -7.97 17.47 -14.97
CA VAL A 235 -6.98 16.61 -15.62
C VAL A 235 -6.77 17.10 -17.05
N TYR A 236 -5.54 17.48 -17.37
CA TYR A 236 -5.13 17.94 -18.69
C TYR A 236 -4.51 16.78 -19.46
N PHE A 237 -4.88 16.64 -20.73
CA PHE A 237 -4.37 15.60 -21.63
C PHE A 237 -3.46 16.21 -22.67
N LEU A 238 -2.28 15.62 -22.86
CA LEU A 238 -1.27 16.06 -23.81
C LEU A 238 -0.80 14.89 -24.66
N SER A 239 -0.44 15.20 -25.92
CA SER A 239 0.25 14.21 -26.76
C SER A 239 1.69 13.96 -26.24
N PRO A 240 2.36 12.89 -26.69
CA PRO A 240 3.78 12.66 -26.40
C PRO A 240 4.70 13.83 -26.81
N SER A 241 4.29 14.66 -27.76
CA SER A 241 5.00 15.87 -28.21
C SER A 241 4.62 17.13 -27.45
N GLY A 242 3.74 17.05 -26.43
CA GLY A 242 3.33 18.19 -25.63
C GLY A 242 2.15 19.00 -26.17
N GLN A 243 1.49 18.57 -27.26
CA GLN A 243 0.29 19.24 -27.76
C GLN A 243 -0.88 18.98 -26.82
N ARG A 244 -1.65 20.01 -26.44
CA ARG A 244 -2.87 19.85 -25.64
C ARG A 244 -3.95 19.16 -26.47
N LEU A 245 -4.46 18.05 -25.94
CA LEU A 245 -5.51 17.24 -26.56
C LEU A 245 -6.89 17.49 -25.95
N GLY A 246 -6.92 17.92 -24.67
CA GLY A 246 -8.17 18.19 -23.97
C GLY A 246 -7.97 18.43 -22.48
N VAL A 247 -9.11 18.63 -21.82
CA VAL A 247 -9.17 18.84 -20.37
C VAL A 247 -10.48 18.24 -19.83
N THR A 248 -10.45 17.71 -18.63
CA THR A 248 -11.64 17.20 -17.92
C THR A 248 -11.67 17.84 -16.54
N GLU A 249 -12.79 18.49 -16.19
CA GLU A 249 -13.10 18.85 -14.82
C GLU A 249 -13.49 17.56 -14.08
N ALA A 250 -12.53 17.01 -13.33
CA ALA A 250 -12.69 15.69 -12.74
C ALA A 250 -13.26 15.75 -11.31
N LEU A 251 -12.81 16.72 -10.52
CA LEU A 251 -13.23 16.91 -9.14
C LEU A 251 -13.37 18.39 -8.79
N PRO A 252 -14.29 18.76 -7.86
CA PRO A 252 -14.40 20.14 -7.38
C PRO A 252 -13.31 20.51 -6.33
N ALA A 253 -12.22 19.77 -6.29
CA ALA A 253 -11.14 19.89 -5.30
C ALA A 253 -9.81 19.53 -5.92
N PRO A 254 -8.66 19.99 -5.35
CA PRO A 254 -7.34 19.62 -5.83
C PRO A 254 -7.17 18.11 -5.99
N ILE A 255 -6.71 17.68 -7.17
CA ILE A 255 -6.34 16.30 -7.44
C ILE A 255 -4.89 16.12 -7.00
N VAL A 256 -4.61 15.04 -6.28
CA VAL A 256 -3.29 14.79 -5.68
C VAL A 256 -2.66 13.46 -6.12
N ALA A 257 -3.43 12.60 -6.77
CA ALA A 257 -2.91 11.36 -7.34
C ALA A 257 -3.64 11.00 -8.64
N LEU A 258 -2.91 10.42 -9.58
CA LEU A 258 -3.39 9.87 -10.85
C LEU A 258 -2.88 8.46 -11.05
N ALA A 259 -3.70 7.63 -11.70
CA ALA A 259 -3.29 6.35 -12.24
C ALA A 259 -3.94 6.11 -13.59
N SER A 260 -3.19 5.56 -14.54
CA SER A 260 -3.69 5.03 -15.81
C SER A 260 -3.98 3.54 -15.65
N SER A 261 -5.08 3.05 -16.20
CA SER A 261 -5.33 1.61 -16.31
C SER A 261 -4.31 0.97 -17.26
N HIS A 262 -4.02 -0.31 -17.04
CA HIS A 262 -3.01 -1.03 -17.83
C HIS A 262 -3.36 -1.11 -19.33
N ASP A 263 -4.66 -1.20 -19.66
CA ASP A 263 -5.16 -1.17 -21.01
C ASP A 263 -5.25 0.25 -21.61
N GLY A 264 -4.94 1.27 -20.81
CA GLY A 264 -4.95 2.68 -21.19
C GLY A 264 -6.34 3.26 -21.46
N THR A 265 -7.42 2.57 -21.11
CA THR A 265 -8.78 3.07 -21.39
C THR A 265 -9.27 4.07 -20.36
N ARG A 266 -8.74 4.03 -19.13
CA ARG A 266 -9.22 4.81 -17.98
C ARG A 266 -8.11 5.52 -17.24
N ILE A 267 -8.46 6.67 -16.65
CA ILE A 267 -7.66 7.41 -15.69
C ILE A 267 -8.45 7.51 -14.38
N ALA A 268 -7.83 7.15 -13.28
CA ALA A 268 -8.35 7.41 -11.94
C ALA A 268 -7.67 8.66 -11.37
N ALA A 269 -8.47 9.61 -10.87
CA ALA A 269 -8.01 10.85 -10.26
C ALA A 269 -8.54 10.93 -8.82
N ALA A 270 -7.63 11.06 -7.85
CA ALA A 270 -7.96 11.12 -6.44
C ALA A 270 -7.73 12.51 -5.84
N GLY A 271 -8.67 12.97 -5.02
CA GLY A 271 -8.72 14.33 -4.50
C GLY A 271 -8.55 14.45 -2.99
N VAL A 272 -8.21 15.67 -2.54
CA VAL A 272 -8.08 16.02 -1.12
C VAL A 272 -9.40 15.94 -0.34
N ASN A 273 -10.53 15.96 -1.04
CA ASN A 273 -11.86 15.79 -0.44
C ASN A 273 -12.25 14.31 -0.26
N GLY A 274 -11.35 13.38 -0.59
CA GLY A 274 -11.59 11.94 -0.50
C GLY A 274 -12.31 11.33 -1.69
N ALA A 275 -12.75 12.12 -2.67
CA ALA A 275 -13.39 11.62 -3.87
C ALA A 275 -12.36 11.03 -4.84
N VAL A 276 -12.80 10.02 -5.60
CA VAL A 276 -12.04 9.44 -6.70
C VAL A 276 -12.93 9.50 -7.95
N ALA A 277 -12.46 10.21 -8.97
CA ALA A 277 -13.10 10.26 -10.28
C ALA A 277 -12.47 9.26 -11.22
N LEU A 278 -13.31 8.53 -11.94
CA LEU A 278 -12.92 7.67 -13.05
C LEU A 278 -13.25 8.36 -14.35
N ILE A 279 -12.26 8.54 -15.20
CA ILE A 279 -12.33 9.25 -16.45
C ILE A 279 -12.17 8.21 -17.58
N ASP A 280 -13.09 8.17 -18.52
CA ASP A 280 -12.89 7.49 -19.78
C ASP A 280 -11.95 8.34 -20.65
N ARG A 281 -10.81 7.77 -21.02
CA ARG A 281 -9.74 8.51 -21.69
C ARG A 281 -10.10 8.92 -23.11
N GLN A 282 -10.88 8.09 -23.84
CA GLN A 282 -11.24 8.37 -25.22
C GLN A 282 -12.21 9.55 -25.32
N SER A 283 -13.26 9.52 -24.51
CA SER A 283 -14.27 10.59 -24.48
C SER A 283 -13.86 11.78 -23.59
N ARG A 284 -12.82 11.61 -22.76
CA ARG A 284 -12.37 12.60 -21.75
C ARG A 284 -13.49 13.05 -20.82
N SER A 285 -14.39 12.15 -20.50
CA SER A 285 -15.50 12.40 -19.62
C SER A 285 -15.37 11.61 -18.31
N VAL A 286 -15.86 12.21 -17.22
CA VAL A 286 -16.00 11.49 -15.96
C VAL A 286 -17.13 10.48 -16.09
N VAL A 287 -16.80 9.20 -16.03
CA VAL A 287 -17.80 8.13 -16.12
C VAL A 287 -18.33 7.76 -14.73
N ARG A 288 -17.55 8.05 -13.69
CA ARG A 288 -17.94 7.78 -12.31
C ARG A 288 -17.15 8.65 -11.33
N THR A 289 -17.81 8.98 -10.22
CA THR A 289 -17.17 9.60 -9.05
C THR A 289 -17.63 8.85 -7.82
N SER A 290 -16.69 8.34 -7.02
CA SER A 290 -17.00 7.82 -5.69
C SER A 290 -17.26 8.97 -4.75
N ALA A 291 -18.25 8.84 -3.87
CA ALA A 291 -18.45 9.81 -2.79
C ALA A 291 -17.21 9.80 -1.87
N GLY A 292 -16.66 10.98 -1.62
CA GLY A 292 -15.51 11.14 -0.76
C GLY A 292 -15.82 10.78 0.69
N SER A 293 -14.86 10.15 1.36
CA SER A 293 -14.93 9.87 2.81
C SER A 293 -14.76 11.12 3.68
N GLY A 294 -14.57 12.29 3.07
CA GLY A 294 -14.24 13.54 3.76
C GLY A 294 -12.78 13.66 4.19
N VAL A 295 -11.99 12.61 4.06
CA VAL A 295 -10.54 12.63 4.29
C VAL A 295 -9.79 12.39 2.97
N PRO A 296 -8.62 13.02 2.74
CA PRO A 296 -7.89 12.93 1.49
C PRO A 296 -7.58 11.49 1.07
N VAL A 297 -7.73 11.20 -0.22
CA VAL A 297 -7.15 10.02 -0.87
C VAL A 297 -5.86 10.46 -1.55
N TRP A 298 -4.73 10.05 -0.96
CA TRP A 298 -3.39 10.47 -1.40
C TRP A 298 -2.77 9.55 -2.43
N ALA A 299 -3.30 8.34 -2.59
CA ALA A 299 -2.74 7.35 -3.49
C ALA A 299 -3.86 6.56 -4.17
N VAL A 300 -3.66 6.30 -5.46
CA VAL A 300 -4.53 5.50 -6.30
C VAL A 300 -3.67 4.71 -7.28
N VAL A 301 -3.99 3.43 -7.51
CA VAL A 301 -3.32 2.58 -8.49
C VAL A 301 -4.25 1.51 -9.00
N PHE A 302 -4.22 1.22 -10.32
CA PHE A 302 -4.91 0.07 -10.89
C PHE A 302 -4.10 -1.21 -10.67
N LEU A 303 -4.79 -2.32 -10.44
CA LEU A 303 -4.20 -3.63 -10.61
C LEU A 303 -3.99 -3.92 -12.11
N PRO A 304 -3.11 -4.90 -12.46
CA PRO A 304 -2.86 -5.27 -13.85
C PRO A 304 -4.10 -5.78 -14.61
N ASP A 305 -5.15 -6.21 -13.89
CA ASP A 305 -6.43 -6.61 -14.47
C ASP A 305 -7.19 -5.44 -15.13
N GLY A 306 -6.73 -4.19 -14.93
CA GLY A 306 -7.36 -2.96 -15.42
C GLY A 306 -8.72 -2.65 -14.82
N ARG A 307 -9.24 -3.52 -13.95
CA ARG A 307 -10.56 -3.46 -13.33
C ARG A 307 -10.55 -3.14 -11.86
N THR A 308 -9.56 -3.62 -11.14
CA THR A 308 -9.44 -3.40 -9.70
C THR A 308 -8.61 -2.14 -9.43
N LEU A 309 -9.15 -1.24 -8.62
CA LEU A 309 -8.50 -0.02 -8.19
C LEU A 309 -8.16 -0.11 -6.70
N LEU A 310 -6.92 0.16 -6.32
CA LEU A 310 -6.54 0.37 -4.92
C LEU A 310 -6.52 1.85 -4.60
N THR A 311 -7.02 2.20 -3.42
CA THR A 311 -6.94 3.55 -2.87
C THR A 311 -6.38 3.53 -1.45
N GLY A 312 -5.66 4.58 -1.08
CA GLY A 312 -5.15 4.79 0.26
C GLY A 312 -5.12 6.27 0.62
N GLY A 313 -5.35 6.60 1.88
CA GLY A 313 -5.47 8.00 2.26
C GLY A 313 -5.45 8.27 3.76
N GLY A 314 -6.13 9.33 4.16
CA GLY A 314 -6.16 9.89 5.51
C GLY A 314 -6.70 8.93 6.58
N ASP A 315 -7.52 7.99 6.19
CA ASP A 315 -8.11 6.99 7.09
C ASP A 315 -7.21 5.76 7.36
N ARG A 316 -6.03 5.70 6.75
CA ARG A 316 -5.01 4.67 6.97
C ARG A 316 -5.38 3.27 6.47
N ILE A 317 -6.37 3.17 5.56
CA ILE A 317 -6.86 1.91 5.02
C ILE A 317 -6.58 1.85 3.53
N ILE A 318 -6.10 0.71 3.05
CA ILE A 318 -6.06 0.41 1.62
C ILE A 318 -7.33 -0.35 1.27
N ARG A 319 -8.07 0.17 0.27
CA ARG A 319 -9.33 -0.41 -0.21
C ARG A 319 -9.20 -0.83 -1.65
N ARG A 320 -9.89 -1.91 -1.98
CA ARG A 320 -10.08 -2.38 -3.36
C ARG A 320 -11.48 -1.98 -3.86
N TRP A 321 -11.52 -1.48 -5.06
CA TRP A 321 -12.74 -1.05 -5.73
C TRP A 321 -12.83 -1.73 -7.09
N ASP A 322 -14.02 -2.12 -7.48
CA ASP A 322 -14.30 -2.42 -8.88
C ASP A 322 -14.44 -1.10 -9.64
N ALA A 323 -13.54 -0.86 -10.60
CA ALA A 323 -13.50 0.39 -11.36
C ALA A 323 -14.70 0.54 -12.30
N GLU A 324 -15.39 -0.54 -12.64
CA GLU A 324 -16.57 -0.49 -13.51
C GLU A 324 -17.84 -0.14 -12.73
N SER A 325 -18.11 -0.85 -11.63
CA SER A 325 -19.28 -0.63 -10.79
C SER A 325 -19.07 0.50 -9.78
N GLY A 326 -17.82 0.80 -9.39
CA GLY A 326 -17.49 1.71 -8.30
C GLY A 326 -17.79 1.14 -6.91
N GLU A 327 -18.06 -0.16 -6.83
CA GLU A 327 -18.34 -0.84 -5.58
C GLU A 327 -17.05 -1.24 -4.88
N LEU A 328 -17.08 -1.20 -3.55
CA LEU A 328 -16.02 -1.79 -2.73
C LEU A 328 -16.02 -3.30 -2.92
N LEU A 329 -14.89 -3.84 -3.40
CA LEU A 329 -14.68 -5.30 -3.48
C LEU A 329 -14.46 -5.92 -2.11
N ASP A 330 -13.97 -5.11 -1.19
CA ASP A 330 -13.81 -5.44 0.21
C ASP A 330 -14.85 -4.62 1.00
N PRO A 331 -16.11 -5.05 1.05
CA PRO A 331 -17.11 -4.33 1.81
C PRO A 331 -16.64 -4.19 3.26
N PRO A 332 -16.91 -3.07 3.92
CA PRO A 332 -16.65 -2.97 5.34
C PRO A 332 -17.37 -4.15 5.98
N GLU A 333 -16.62 -5.02 6.63
CA GLU A 333 -17.21 -6.13 7.36
C GLU A 333 -18.29 -5.53 8.26
N ARG A 334 -19.54 -5.97 8.07
CA ARG A 334 -20.60 -5.68 9.03
C ARG A 334 -20.19 -6.43 10.31
N GLY A 335 -19.59 -5.67 11.24
CA GLY A 335 -19.04 -6.23 12.47
C GLY A 335 -17.68 -6.90 12.23
N VAL A 336 -16.73 -6.23 11.52
CA VAL A 336 -15.33 -6.49 11.80
C VAL A 336 -15.20 -6.30 13.28
N ASP A 337 -14.92 -7.39 13.91
CA ASP A 337 -14.60 -7.41 15.30
C ASP A 337 -13.61 -6.29 15.53
N ASP A 338 -14.11 -5.20 16.06
CA ASP A 338 -13.25 -4.22 16.72
C ASP A 338 -12.29 -5.10 17.51
N PRO A 339 -10.96 -5.12 17.21
CA PRO A 339 -10.04 -6.02 17.92
C PRO A 339 -10.17 -5.85 19.43
N LEU A 340 -10.88 -4.80 19.82
CA LEU A 340 -11.22 -4.46 21.19
C LEU A 340 -12.68 -4.77 21.55
N ALA A 341 -13.49 -5.35 20.65
CA ALA A 341 -14.90 -5.64 20.93
C ALA A 341 -15.07 -6.59 22.12
N VAL A 342 -14.18 -7.56 22.25
CA VAL A 342 -14.18 -8.50 23.40
C VAL A 342 -13.82 -7.81 24.72
N PHE A 343 -13.32 -6.58 24.66
CA PHE A 343 -12.98 -5.71 25.77
C PHE A 343 -13.92 -4.50 25.85
N ALA A 344 -15.10 -4.58 25.24
CA ALA A 344 -16.05 -3.49 25.22
C ALA A 344 -16.40 -3.04 26.64
N GLY A 345 -16.32 -1.73 26.90
CA GLY A 345 -16.58 -1.15 28.24
C GLY A 345 -15.36 -1.09 29.16
N GLU A 346 -14.22 -1.66 28.79
CA GLU A 346 -12.99 -1.52 29.58
C GLU A 346 -12.32 -0.16 29.31
N PRO A 347 -12.04 0.65 30.36
CA PRO A 347 -11.41 1.95 30.19
C PRO A 347 -10.07 1.86 29.46
N GLY A 348 -9.22 0.88 29.79
CA GLY A 348 -7.93 0.70 29.16
C GLY A 348 -7.99 0.31 27.67
N ALA A 349 -9.02 -0.42 27.25
CA ALA A 349 -9.27 -0.71 25.84
C ALA A 349 -9.65 0.56 25.07
N GLN A 350 -10.41 1.46 25.69
CA GLN A 350 -10.72 2.75 25.07
C GLN A 350 -9.46 3.60 24.85
N VAL A 351 -8.57 3.63 25.83
CA VAL A 351 -7.26 4.32 25.70
C VAL A 351 -6.41 3.63 24.60
N PHE A 352 -6.38 2.29 24.57
CA PHE A 352 -5.62 1.52 23.58
C PHE A 352 -6.13 1.68 22.14
N ARG A 353 -7.35 2.17 21.94
CA ARG A 353 -7.96 2.33 20.61
C ARG A 353 -7.08 3.14 19.64
N ALA A 354 -6.29 4.09 20.13
CA ALA A 354 -5.32 4.82 19.31
C ALA A 354 -4.12 3.98 18.87
N CYS A 355 -3.82 2.89 19.57
CA CYS A 355 -2.63 2.05 19.38
C CYS A 355 -2.89 0.85 18.45
N VAL A 356 -4.15 0.44 18.32
CA VAL A 356 -4.55 -0.77 17.58
C VAL A 356 -4.22 -0.69 16.09
N ALA A 357 -4.10 0.51 15.54
CA ALA A 357 -3.71 0.71 14.15
C ALA A 357 -2.28 0.20 13.87
N CYS A 358 -1.39 0.34 14.85
CA CYS A 358 0.04 0.00 14.71
C CYS A 358 0.42 -1.31 15.41
N HIS A 359 -0.30 -1.72 16.44
CA HIS A 359 0.06 -2.86 17.28
C HIS A 359 -1.02 -3.93 17.27
N SER A 360 -0.60 -5.20 17.20
CA SER A 360 -1.46 -6.36 17.43
C SER A 360 -1.33 -6.83 18.88
N LEU A 361 -2.39 -7.46 19.40
CA LEU A 361 -2.43 -8.03 20.75
C LEU A 361 -2.24 -9.56 20.73
N ALA A 362 -2.70 -10.22 19.65
CA ALA A 362 -2.68 -11.68 19.52
C ALA A 362 -1.41 -12.17 18.80
N PRO A 363 -0.95 -13.39 19.10
CA PRO A 363 0.30 -13.95 18.54
C PRO A 363 0.23 -14.24 17.05
N ASP A 364 -0.94 -14.54 16.52
CA ASP A 364 -1.21 -14.94 15.13
C ASP A 364 -1.42 -13.74 14.18
N GLN A 365 -1.56 -12.53 14.73
CA GLN A 365 -1.80 -11.32 13.93
C GLN A 365 -0.51 -10.67 13.40
N GLY A 366 0.67 -11.19 13.80
CA GLY A 366 1.97 -10.66 13.36
C GLY A 366 2.25 -9.23 13.83
N SER A 367 3.30 -8.65 13.27
CA SER A 367 3.67 -7.22 13.48
C SER A 367 3.02 -6.36 12.41
N ARG A 368 2.58 -5.17 12.82
CA ARG A 368 2.06 -4.09 11.96
C ARG A 368 3.14 -3.01 11.80
N ALA A 369 2.74 -1.76 11.63
CA ALA A 369 3.68 -0.64 11.69
C ALA A 369 4.44 -0.56 13.03
N GLY A 370 3.84 -1.03 14.13
CA GLY A 370 4.48 -1.31 15.41
C GLY A 370 4.69 -2.83 15.64
N PRO A 371 5.56 -3.22 16.57
CA PRO A 371 5.74 -4.61 16.94
C PRO A 371 4.47 -5.18 17.58
N SER A 372 4.28 -6.50 17.47
CA SER A 372 3.25 -7.17 18.26
C SER A 372 3.49 -6.99 19.75
N LEU A 373 2.43 -6.68 20.48
CA LEU A 373 2.48 -6.53 21.94
C LEU A 373 2.22 -7.84 22.69
N HIS A 374 1.86 -8.92 21.96
CA HIS A 374 1.73 -10.23 22.61
C HIS A 374 3.00 -10.58 23.38
N GLY A 375 2.87 -10.93 24.66
CA GLY A 375 4.00 -11.23 25.54
C GLY A 375 4.96 -10.06 25.81
N ILE A 376 4.46 -8.82 25.77
CA ILE A 376 5.32 -7.64 25.94
C ILE A 376 5.95 -7.54 27.35
N PHE A 377 5.21 -7.92 28.40
CA PHE A 377 5.71 -7.78 29.76
C PHE A 377 6.82 -8.78 30.05
N GLY A 378 7.93 -8.28 30.59
CA GLY A 378 9.18 -9.02 30.79
C GLY A 378 10.09 -9.04 29.55
N ARG A 379 9.62 -8.57 28.40
CA ARG A 379 10.40 -8.52 27.17
C ARG A 379 11.32 -7.29 27.16
N ARG A 380 12.59 -7.48 26.77
CA ARG A 380 13.51 -6.36 26.55
C ARG A 380 13.06 -5.55 25.33
N ILE A 381 13.27 -4.23 25.36
CA ILE A 381 13.04 -3.35 24.19
C ILE A 381 13.83 -3.87 23.00
N ALA A 382 13.28 -3.68 21.81
CA ALA A 382 13.88 -4.06 20.54
C ALA A 382 14.23 -5.56 20.39
N SER A 383 13.59 -6.47 21.14
CA SER A 383 13.95 -7.90 21.14
C SER A 383 12.92 -8.83 20.51
N LEU A 384 11.82 -8.32 19.91
CA LEU A 384 10.84 -9.18 19.24
C LEU A 384 11.44 -9.75 17.94
N PRO A 385 11.55 -11.08 17.79
CA PRO A 385 12.07 -11.68 16.56
C PRO A 385 11.26 -11.30 15.33
N GLY A 386 11.95 -11.05 14.22
CA GLY A 386 11.31 -10.74 12.94
C GLY A 386 10.75 -9.32 12.80
N TYR A 387 10.90 -8.47 13.81
CA TYR A 387 10.55 -7.05 13.72
C TYR A 387 11.80 -6.18 13.64
N ASN A 388 11.89 -5.32 12.62
CA ASN A 388 13.04 -4.43 12.42
C ASN A 388 12.87 -3.14 13.22
N TYR A 389 13.63 -3.03 14.30
CA TYR A 389 13.67 -1.83 15.14
C TYR A 389 14.63 -0.77 14.59
N SER A 390 14.56 0.46 15.08
CA SER A 390 15.63 1.43 14.85
C SER A 390 16.85 1.04 15.69
N GLU A 391 18.05 1.24 15.15
CA GLU A 391 19.32 0.98 15.83
C GLU A 391 19.40 1.62 17.22
N ALA A 392 18.86 2.84 17.35
CA ALA A 392 18.81 3.56 18.60
C ALA A 392 18.06 2.80 19.72
N LEU A 393 17.01 2.03 19.38
CA LEU A 393 16.25 1.26 20.37
C LEU A 393 16.99 -0.01 20.82
N GLU A 394 17.85 -0.58 19.97
CA GLU A 394 18.63 -1.78 20.28
C GLU A 394 19.66 -1.53 21.39
N HIS A 395 20.09 -0.28 21.54
CA HIS A 395 21.05 0.15 22.55
C HIS A 395 20.42 0.58 23.88
N LEU A 396 19.09 0.64 23.97
CA LEU A 396 18.41 0.99 25.21
C LEU A 396 18.33 -0.21 26.15
N ASP A 397 18.56 0.03 27.44
CA ASP A 397 18.40 -0.99 28.49
C ASP A 397 17.06 -0.82 29.21
N ILE A 398 15.98 -1.18 28.49
CA ILE A 398 14.61 -1.12 28.99
C ILE A 398 14.00 -2.51 28.91
N VAL A 399 13.45 -2.99 30.03
CA VAL A 399 12.54 -4.14 30.08
C VAL A 399 11.13 -3.61 30.27
N TRP A 400 10.19 -4.11 29.47
CA TRP A 400 8.81 -3.68 29.57
C TRP A 400 8.15 -4.27 30.82
N THR A 401 7.91 -3.41 31.79
CA THR A 401 7.13 -3.68 32.99
C THR A 401 5.93 -2.75 33.03
N PRO A 402 4.95 -2.95 33.94
CA PRO A 402 3.89 -1.99 34.16
C PRO A 402 4.41 -0.55 34.35
N GLU A 403 5.47 -0.40 35.11
CA GLU A 403 6.06 0.90 35.45
C GLU A 403 6.76 1.56 34.26
N THR A 404 7.58 0.80 33.52
CA THR A 404 8.30 1.33 32.34
C THR A 404 7.33 1.66 31.21
N LEU A 405 6.26 0.89 31.05
CA LEU A 405 5.21 1.16 30.07
C LEU A 405 4.39 2.41 30.43
N ALA A 406 4.00 2.55 31.71
CA ALA A 406 3.33 3.77 32.17
C ALA A 406 4.21 5.01 31.97
N LYS A 407 5.51 4.88 32.23
CA LYS A 407 6.49 5.97 32.06
C LYS A 407 6.69 6.37 30.59
N LEU A 408 6.61 5.41 29.65
CA LEU A 408 6.61 5.70 28.21
C LEU A 408 5.52 6.71 27.84
N PHE A 409 4.31 6.51 28.34
CA PHE A 409 3.17 7.39 28.03
C PHE A 409 3.08 8.64 28.92
N GLU A 410 3.77 8.67 30.06
CA GLU A 410 3.88 9.85 30.90
C GLU A 410 4.85 10.88 30.29
N ILE A 411 6.03 10.42 29.86
CA ILE A 411 7.10 11.27 29.34
C ILE A 411 6.95 11.51 27.85
N GLY A 412 6.40 10.56 27.11
CA GLY A 412 6.27 10.50 25.66
C GLY A 412 7.35 9.66 25.00
N PRO A 413 7.01 8.96 23.90
CA PRO A 413 7.90 8.06 23.19
C PRO A 413 9.22 8.70 22.76
N ALA A 414 9.19 9.91 22.20
CA ALA A 414 10.40 10.58 21.70
C ALA A 414 11.45 10.83 22.82
N ARG A 415 10.98 11.08 24.05
CA ARG A 415 11.88 11.35 25.20
C ARG A 415 12.26 10.10 25.98
N TYR A 416 11.33 9.14 26.11
CA TYR A 416 11.57 7.93 26.89
C TYR A 416 12.36 6.86 26.10
N THR A 417 12.08 6.76 24.81
CA THR A 417 12.76 5.85 23.86
C THR A 417 13.32 6.65 22.68
N PRO A 418 14.41 7.43 22.88
CA PRO A 418 15.00 8.25 21.82
C PRO A 418 15.31 7.41 20.59
N GLY A 419 15.01 7.95 19.39
CA GLY A 419 15.18 7.25 18.11
C GLY A 419 14.03 6.28 17.77
N THR A 420 12.96 6.28 18.58
CA THR A 420 11.73 5.54 18.24
C THR A 420 11.07 6.12 17.01
N LYS A 421 10.43 5.26 16.22
CA LYS A 421 9.51 5.64 15.13
C LYS A 421 8.04 5.62 15.56
N MET A 422 7.78 5.38 16.84
CA MET A 422 6.45 5.50 17.43
C MET A 422 6.03 6.98 17.42
N PRO A 423 4.84 7.32 16.90
CA PRO A 423 4.33 8.68 16.98
C PRO A 423 4.26 9.18 18.41
N GLU A 424 4.47 10.49 18.61
CA GLU A 424 4.37 11.08 19.95
C GLU A 424 2.95 10.89 20.49
N GLN A 425 2.86 10.22 21.62
CA GLN A 425 1.62 9.97 22.35
C GLN A 425 1.86 10.12 23.83
N ARG A 426 1.27 11.13 24.42
CA ARG A 426 1.31 11.36 25.86
C ARG A 426 -0.08 11.21 26.45
N ILE A 427 -0.18 10.43 27.51
CA ILE A 427 -1.41 10.25 28.26
C ILE A 427 -1.22 11.00 29.58
N SER A 428 -1.80 12.19 29.67
CA SER A 428 -1.62 13.07 30.84
C SER A 428 -2.36 12.55 32.08
N SER A 429 -3.53 11.92 31.91
CA SER A 429 -4.28 11.29 33.01
C SER A 429 -3.53 10.07 33.55
N ARG A 430 -3.28 10.03 34.84
CA ARG A 430 -2.70 8.89 35.51
C ARG A 430 -3.66 7.70 35.48
N GLU A 431 -4.93 7.95 35.68
CA GLU A 431 -5.99 6.94 35.66
C GLU A 431 -6.04 6.22 34.30
N ASP A 432 -5.97 6.97 33.19
CA ASP A 432 -5.94 6.39 31.84
C ASP A 432 -4.67 5.57 31.60
N ARG A 433 -3.50 6.03 32.10
CA ARG A 433 -2.25 5.26 31.99
C ARG A 433 -2.33 3.94 32.75
N ASP A 434 -2.84 3.99 34.00
CA ASP A 434 -2.98 2.79 34.83
C ASP A 434 -4.00 1.82 34.19
N ALA A 435 -5.12 2.34 33.67
CA ALA A 435 -6.10 1.55 32.93
C ALA A 435 -5.51 0.91 31.67
N LEU A 436 -4.71 1.64 30.88
CA LEU A 436 -4.03 1.12 29.71
C LEU A 436 -3.08 -0.01 30.06
N VAL A 437 -2.25 0.17 31.09
CA VAL A 437 -1.27 -0.82 31.53
C VAL A 437 -1.96 -2.10 32.00
N GLU A 438 -3.02 -1.98 32.81
CA GLU A 438 -3.79 -3.12 33.30
C GLU A 438 -4.49 -3.86 32.15
N PHE A 439 -5.05 -3.12 31.20
CA PHE A 439 -5.61 -3.71 29.97
C PHE A 439 -4.56 -4.53 29.22
N LEU A 440 -3.41 -3.93 28.91
CA LEU A 440 -2.34 -4.62 28.19
C LEU A 440 -1.84 -5.86 28.94
N ARG A 441 -1.72 -5.80 30.26
CA ARG A 441 -1.32 -6.95 31.08
C ARG A 441 -2.24 -8.17 30.91
N ARG A 442 -3.52 -7.95 30.62
CA ARG A 442 -4.49 -9.03 30.37
C ARG A 442 -4.56 -9.42 28.91
N ALA A 443 -4.59 -8.45 28.02
CA ALA A 443 -4.85 -8.64 26.60
C ALA A 443 -3.64 -9.18 25.80
N THR A 444 -2.42 -9.16 26.39
CA THR A 444 -1.20 -9.58 25.69
C THR A 444 -0.55 -10.85 26.28
N ARG A 445 -1.32 -11.59 27.09
CA ARG A 445 -0.88 -12.87 27.68
C ARG A 445 -0.85 -14.00 26.67
#